data_ae08c77b66f043ff37e889eee499e399
#
_entry.id   ae08c77b66f043ff37e889eee499e399
#
_cell.length_a   1.000
_cell.length_b   1.000
_cell.length_c   1.000
_cell.angle_alpha   90.00
_cell.angle_beta   90.00
_cell.angle_gamma   90.00
#
_symmetry.space_group_name_H-M   'P 1'
#
loop_
_entity.id
_entity.type
_entity.pdbx_description
1 polymer ?
#
loop_
_entity_poly.entity_id
_entity_poly.type
_entity_poly.pdbx_seq_one_letter_code
_entity_poly.pdbx_strand_id
1 'polypeptide(L)'
;LAGDVPVVGGHVDIAPTILYLLGIEPPPSFICGVLYPGRDRVAPLWSGSGVSAARIFVSRGARIPAEGACFGFPRPNRLPLEACTAVRERAARELWASRLAIERGLIAEIAAPAP
;
A
#
# COMPACT_ATOMS: atom_id res chain seq x y z
N LEU A 1 -6.31 13.16 19.51
CA LEU A 1 -6.66 12.56 18.20
C LEU A 1 -7.68 11.45 18.38
N ALA A 2 -8.87 11.81 18.82
CA ALA A 2 -10.00 10.89 18.84
C ALA A 2 -10.84 11.12 17.57
N GLY A 3 -11.23 10.04 16.91
CA GLY A 3 -12.08 10.08 15.73
C GLY A 3 -11.50 9.31 14.56
N ASP A 4 -12.32 9.19 13.52
CA ASP A 4 -11.95 8.47 12.30
C ASP A 4 -11.21 9.38 11.33
N VAL A 5 -10.13 8.85 10.75
CA VAL A 5 -9.37 9.53 9.70
C VAL A 5 -9.70 8.84 8.38
N PRO A 6 -10.35 9.54 7.43
CA PRO A 6 -10.78 8.93 6.16
C PRO A 6 -9.62 8.78 5.18
N VAL A 7 -8.71 7.86 5.47
CA VAL A 7 -7.55 7.59 4.62
C VAL A 7 -7.32 6.09 4.52
N VAL A 8 -7.00 5.63 3.32
CA VAL A 8 -6.65 4.22 3.08
C VAL A 8 -5.21 3.98 3.54
N GLY A 9 -5.02 2.95 4.34
CA GLY A 9 -3.71 2.56 4.83
C GLY A 9 -3.62 1.09 5.17
N GLY A 10 -2.40 0.61 5.30
CA GLY A 10 -2.08 -0.74 5.74
C GLY A 10 -1.27 -0.71 7.04
N HIS A 11 -1.01 -1.88 7.59
CA HIS A 11 -0.18 -2.01 8.79
C HIS A 11 1.21 -1.40 8.62
N VAL A 12 1.75 -1.44 7.41
CA VAL A 12 3.06 -0.89 7.05
C VAL A 12 3.13 0.64 7.17
N ASP A 13 1.99 1.31 7.19
CA ASP A 13 1.90 2.75 7.33
C ASP A 13 1.84 3.21 8.80
N ILE A 14 1.67 2.30 9.74
CA ILE A 14 1.52 2.63 11.16
C ILE A 14 2.81 3.23 11.73
N ALA A 15 3.93 2.57 11.54
CA ALA A 15 5.21 3.03 12.11
C ALA A 15 5.63 4.42 11.57
N PRO A 16 5.62 4.69 10.25
CA PRO A 16 5.95 6.02 9.76
C PRO A 16 4.95 7.09 10.22
N THR A 17 3.68 6.74 10.39
CA THR A 17 2.67 7.67 10.91
C THR A 17 2.93 8.04 12.37
N ILE A 18 3.28 7.06 13.20
CA ILE A 18 3.63 7.30 14.60
C ILE A 18 4.86 8.21 14.70
N LEU A 19 5.92 7.93 13.94
CA LEU A 19 7.11 8.76 13.91
C LEU A 19 6.80 10.18 13.49
N TYR A 20 5.98 10.35 12.46
CA TYR A 20 5.55 11.67 12.02
C TYR A 20 4.81 12.45 13.12
N LEU A 21 3.89 11.80 13.84
CA LEU A 21 3.17 12.42 14.95
C LEU A 21 4.09 12.80 16.12
N LEU A 22 5.20 12.10 16.26
CA LEU A 22 6.23 12.42 17.26
C LEU A 22 7.23 13.48 16.77
N GLY A 23 7.06 14.01 15.56
CA GLY A 23 7.98 14.98 14.98
C GLY A 23 9.28 14.38 14.46
N ILE A 24 9.31 13.07 14.23
CA ILE A 24 10.48 12.34 13.73
C ILE A 24 10.24 12.00 12.26
N GLU A 25 11.19 12.38 11.40
CA GLU A 25 11.12 11.99 9.99
C GLU A 25 11.33 10.48 9.83
N PRO A 26 10.39 9.75 9.17
CA PRO A 26 10.56 8.32 8.97
C PRO A 26 11.81 8.01 8.13
N PRO A 27 12.56 6.94 8.46
CA PRO A 27 13.71 6.52 7.66
C PRO A 27 13.30 6.20 6.21
N PRO A 28 14.18 6.45 5.22
CA PRO A 28 13.89 6.12 3.80
C PRO A 28 13.64 4.63 3.54
N SER A 29 14.08 3.75 4.43
CA SER A 29 13.80 2.31 4.36
C SER A 29 12.34 1.95 4.62
N PHE A 30 11.55 2.85 5.15
CA PHE A 30 10.11 2.67 5.29
C PHE A 30 9.44 2.92 3.94
N ILE A 31 9.04 1.85 3.28
CA ILE A 31 8.52 1.86 1.90
C ILE A 31 7.15 2.52 1.81
N CYS A 32 6.38 2.45 2.88
CA CYS A 32 5.06 3.07 2.97
C CYS A 32 5.15 4.41 3.68
N GLY A 33 4.08 5.16 3.66
CA GLY A 33 4.11 6.55 4.07
C GLY A 33 3.19 6.89 5.23
N VAL A 34 3.26 8.13 5.62
CA VAL A 34 2.40 8.69 6.64
C VAL A 34 0.95 8.77 6.14
N LEU A 35 0.00 8.45 6.99
CA LEU A 35 -1.42 8.50 6.69
C LEU A 35 -1.92 9.95 6.74
N TYR A 36 -2.00 10.59 5.58
CA TYR A 36 -2.58 11.92 5.45
C TYR A 36 -3.97 11.85 4.81
N PRO A 37 -4.96 12.55 5.37
CA PRO A 37 -6.24 12.72 4.70
C PRO A 37 -6.09 13.41 3.33
N GLY A 38 -6.94 13.05 2.37
CA GLY A 38 -6.99 13.70 1.06
C GLY A 38 -5.95 13.24 0.05
N ARG A 39 -5.08 12.31 0.39
CA ARG A 39 -4.17 11.69 -0.58
C ARG A 39 -4.78 10.44 -1.18
N ASP A 40 -4.65 10.31 -2.49
CA ASP A 40 -4.91 9.05 -3.17
C ASP A 40 -3.84 8.04 -2.77
N ARG A 41 -4.28 6.99 -2.10
CA ARG A 41 -3.39 5.94 -1.61
C ARG A 41 -3.88 4.57 -2.02
N VAL A 42 -2.92 3.69 -2.20
CA VAL A 42 -3.17 2.26 -2.34
C VAL A 42 -2.48 1.55 -1.18
N ALA A 43 -3.25 0.78 -0.41
CA ALA A 43 -2.70 -0.11 0.60
C ALA A 43 -2.38 -1.45 -0.06
N PRO A 44 -1.09 -1.80 -0.23
CA PRO A 44 -0.71 -3.08 -0.81
C PRO A 44 -0.88 -4.19 0.22
N LEU A 45 -1.28 -5.37 -0.28
CA LEU A 45 -1.34 -6.58 0.52
C LEU A 45 -0.28 -7.57 0.02
N TRP A 46 0.20 -8.43 0.91
CA TRP A 46 1.31 -9.35 0.66
C TRP A 46 1.14 -10.23 -0.59
N SER A 47 -0.09 -10.48 -1.00
CA SER A 47 -0.42 -11.32 -2.17
C SER A 47 -0.36 -10.61 -3.52
N GLY A 48 -0.08 -9.31 -3.54
CA GLY A 48 -0.21 -8.47 -4.73
C GLY A 48 -1.59 -7.85 -4.88
N SER A 49 -2.50 -8.07 -3.93
CA SER A 49 -3.78 -7.37 -3.84
C SER A 49 -3.57 -5.94 -3.37
N GLY A 50 -4.55 -5.07 -3.56
CA GLY A 50 -4.45 -3.68 -3.13
C GLY A 50 -5.82 -3.06 -2.90
N VAL A 51 -5.84 -2.07 -2.04
CA VAL A 51 -7.06 -1.32 -1.70
C VAL A 51 -6.81 0.17 -1.87
N SER A 52 -7.71 0.83 -2.58
CA SER A 52 -7.77 2.29 -2.66
C SER A 52 -9.08 2.80 -2.07
N ALA A 53 -9.30 4.09 -2.09
CA ALA A 53 -10.53 4.69 -1.57
C ALA A 53 -11.80 4.20 -2.31
N ALA A 54 -11.68 3.80 -3.59
CA ALA A 54 -12.83 3.44 -4.42
C ALA A 54 -12.75 2.05 -5.04
N ARG A 55 -11.63 1.34 -4.90
CA ARG A 55 -11.39 0.06 -5.59
C ARG A 55 -10.70 -0.94 -4.68
N ILE A 56 -11.03 -2.20 -4.86
CA ILE A 56 -10.33 -3.33 -4.25
C ILE A 56 -9.91 -4.26 -5.37
N PHE A 57 -8.62 -4.54 -5.48
CA PHE A 57 -8.08 -5.55 -6.37
C PHE A 57 -7.67 -6.77 -5.55
N VAL A 58 -8.19 -7.94 -5.92
CA VAL A 58 -7.87 -9.21 -5.28
C VAL A 58 -7.10 -10.08 -6.26
N SER A 59 -5.84 -10.38 -5.95
CA SER A 59 -4.96 -11.14 -6.84
C SER A 59 -5.12 -12.65 -6.71
N ARG A 60 -5.51 -13.13 -5.54
CA ARG A 60 -5.62 -14.58 -5.25
C ARG A 60 -6.76 -14.86 -4.28
N GLY A 61 -7.41 -15.99 -4.49
CA GLY A 61 -8.47 -16.48 -3.61
C GLY A 61 -9.14 -17.71 -4.23
N ALA A 62 -9.85 -18.49 -3.43
CA ALA A 62 -10.44 -19.76 -3.86
C ALA A 62 -11.44 -19.59 -5.03
N ARG A 63 -12.02 -18.44 -5.18
CA ARG A 63 -13.01 -18.14 -6.24
C ARG A 63 -12.59 -16.97 -7.13
N ILE A 64 -11.31 -16.64 -7.14
CA ILE A 64 -10.77 -15.51 -7.89
C ILE A 64 -10.09 -16.04 -9.16
N PRO A 65 -10.38 -15.50 -10.34
CA PRO A 65 -9.68 -15.86 -11.58
C PRO A 65 -8.17 -15.67 -11.48
N ALA A 66 -7.40 -16.35 -12.32
CA ALA A 66 -5.94 -16.28 -12.31
C ALA A 66 -5.40 -14.86 -12.51
N GLU A 67 -6.10 -14.05 -13.31
CA GLU A 67 -5.77 -12.64 -13.55
C GLU A 67 -6.18 -11.70 -12.41
N GLY A 68 -6.90 -12.20 -11.42
CA GLY A 68 -7.42 -11.40 -10.32
C GLY A 68 -8.87 -10.94 -10.52
N ALA A 69 -9.39 -10.17 -9.59
CA ALA A 69 -10.73 -9.60 -9.65
C ALA A 69 -10.75 -8.17 -9.11
N CYS A 70 -11.62 -7.35 -9.66
CA CYS A 70 -11.81 -5.97 -9.27
C CYS A 70 -13.18 -5.76 -8.65
N PHE A 71 -13.21 -5.03 -7.53
CA PHE A 71 -14.44 -4.69 -6.82
C PHE A 71 -14.48 -3.19 -6.49
N GLY A 72 -15.68 -2.65 -6.41
CA GLY A 72 -15.89 -1.31 -5.89
C GLY A 72 -15.79 -1.26 -4.37
N PHE A 73 -15.59 -0.07 -3.83
CA PHE A 73 -15.55 0.19 -2.39
C PHE A 73 -16.23 1.54 -2.11
N PRO A 74 -17.00 1.70 -1.04
CA PRO A 74 -17.28 0.75 0.04
C PRO A 74 -18.31 -0.35 -0.28
N ARG A 75 -19.02 -0.27 -1.40
CA ARG A 75 -19.94 -1.32 -1.84
C ARG A 75 -19.20 -2.30 -2.75
N PRO A 76 -19.02 -3.55 -2.32
CA PRO A 76 -18.18 -4.52 -3.05
C PRO A 76 -18.91 -5.13 -4.25
N ASN A 77 -19.25 -4.32 -5.24
CA ASN A 77 -19.80 -4.78 -6.50
C ASN A 77 -18.67 -5.16 -7.47
N ARG A 78 -18.89 -6.22 -8.25
CA ARG A 78 -17.92 -6.66 -9.26
C ARG A 78 -17.75 -5.61 -10.33
N LEU A 79 -16.50 -5.31 -10.66
CA LEU A 79 -16.13 -4.35 -11.71
C LEU A 79 -15.25 -5.05 -12.76
N PRO A 80 -15.18 -4.50 -14.00
CA PRO A 80 -14.20 -4.95 -14.98
C PRO A 80 -12.79 -4.84 -14.42
N LEU A 81 -11.91 -5.76 -14.81
CA LEU A 81 -10.54 -5.79 -14.31
C LEU A 81 -9.77 -4.49 -14.61
N GLU A 82 -10.07 -3.86 -15.72
CA GLU A 82 -9.48 -2.60 -16.16
C GLU A 82 -9.72 -1.46 -15.15
N ALA A 83 -10.81 -1.51 -14.40
CA ALA A 83 -11.10 -0.49 -13.38
C ALA A 83 -10.12 -0.53 -12.21
N CYS A 84 -9.39 -1.62 -12.02
CA CYS A 84 -8.38 -1.78 -10.97
C CYS A 84 -6.94 -1.68 -11.48
N THR A 85 -6.72 -1.30 -12.74
CA THR A 85 -5.36 -1.26 -13.33
C THR A 85 -4.40 -0.43 -12.48
N ALA A 86 -4.80 0.79 -12.11
CA ALA A 86 -3.96 1.68 -11.30
C ALA A 86 -3.67 1.10 -9.91
N VAL A 87 -4.65 0.52 -9.25
CA VAL A 87 -4.49 -0.11 -7.93
C VAL A 87 -3.56 -1.31 -8.02
N ARG A 88 -3.75 -2.17 -9.02
CA ARG A 88 -2.93 -3.35 -9.25
C ARG A 88 -1.46 -2.98 -9.52
N GLU A 89 -1.24 -2.04 -10.41
CA GLU A 89 0.12 -1.62 -10.78
C GLU A 89 0.84 -0.98 -9.60
N ARG A 90 0.16 -0.14 -8.84
CA ARG A 90 0.75 0.53 -7.69
C ARG A 90 1.08 -0.45 -6.56
N ALA A 91 0.17 -1.37 -6.25
CA ALA A 91 0.41 -2.41 -5.25
C ALA A 91 1.56 -3.32 -5.67
N ALA A 92 1.61 -3.73 -6.92
CA ALA A 92 2.68 -4.56 -7.46
C ALA A 92 4.04 -3.84 -7.39
N ARG A 93 4.08 -2.56 -7.72
CA ARG A 93 5.30 -1.74 -7.68
C ARG A 93 5.86 -1.62 -6.27
N GLU A 94 5.01 -1.35 -5.30
CA GLU A 94 5.45 -1.22 -3.90
C GLU A 94 5.94 -2.56 -3.34
N LEU A 95 5.25 -3.65 -3.60
CA LEU A 95 5.68 -4.98 -3.19
C LEU A 95 6.97 -5.40 -3.87
N TRP A 96 7.12 -5.10 -5.16
CA TRP A 96 8.33 -5.42 -5.91
C TRP A 96 9.54 -4.64 -5.39
N ALA A 97 9.37 -3.35 -5.13
CA ALA A 97 10.42 -2.52 -4.55
C ALA A 97 10.87 -3.03 -3.17
N SER A 98 9.90 -3.40 -2.32
CA SER A 98 10.15 -3.98 -1.02
C SER A 98 10.95 -5.28 -1.12
N ARG A 99 10.52 -6.19 -2.01
CA ARG A 99 11.18 -7.46 -2.23
C ARG A 99 12.61 -7.30 -2.72
N LEU A 100 12.84 -6.42 -3.69
CA LEU A 100 14.18 -6.12 -4.19
C LEU A 100 15.08 -5.57 -3.10
N ALA A 101 14.59 -4.65 -2.27
CA ALA A 101 15.36 -4.08 -1.19
C ALA A 101 15.81 -5.16 -0.19
N ILE A 102 14.93 -6.10 0.15
CA ILE A 102 15.25 -7.20 1.07
C ILE A 102 16.20 -8.20 0.40
N GLU A 103 15.89 -8.68 -0.79
CA GLU A 103 16.67 -9.73 -1.47
C GLU A 103 18.08 -9.28 -1.84
N ARG A 104 18.27 -8.01 -2.16
CA ARG A 104 19.58 -7.45 -2.52
C ARG A 104 20.32 -6.83 -1.34
N GLY A 105 19.77 -6.90 -0.13
CA GLY A 105 20.40 -6.33 1.05
C GLY A 105 20.54 -4.81 1.03
N LEU A 106 19.64 -4.11 0.32
CA LEU A 106 19.71 -2.67 0.15
C LEU A 106 19.16 -1.86 1.33
N ILE A 107 18.57 -2.52 2.32
CA ILE A 107 17.92 -1.84 3.46
C ILE A 107 18.90 -0.94 4.21
N ALA A 108 20.11 -1.44 4.47
CA ALA A 108 21.15 -0.66 5.17
C ALA A 108 21.61 0.57 4.35
N GLU A 109 21.72 0.44 3.04
CA GLU A 109 22.09 1.54 2.14
C GLU A 109 21.00 2.59 2.05
N ILE A 110 19.73 2.15 1.94
CA ILE A 110 18.57 3.05 1.88
C ILE A 110 18.41 3.82 3.19
N ALA A 111 18.68 3.18 4.33
CA ALA A 111 18.59 3.78 5.65
C ALA A 111 19.80 4.58 6.07
N ALA A 112 20.91 4.50 5.32
CA ALA A 112 22.13 5.24 5.64
C ALA A 112 21.89 6.75 5.56
N PRO A 113 22.42 7.54 6.52
CA PRO A 113 22.32 8.98 6.44
C PRO A 113 23.06 9.51 5.21
N ALA A 114 22.54 10.58 4.61
CA ALA A 114 23.19 11.24 3.48
C ALA A 114 24.57 11.78 3.94
N PRO A 115 25.61 11.65 3.11
CA PRO A 115 26.94 12.17 3.43
C PRO A 115 26.95 13.70 3.54
#